data_9cc911b0e1988b28f099277a73de6705
#
_entry.id   9cc911b0e1988b28f099277a73de6705
#
_cell.length_a   1.000
_cell.length_b   1.000
_cell.length_c   1.000
_cell.angle_alpha   90.00
_cell.angle_beta   90.00
_cell.angle_gamma   90.00
#
_symmetry.space_group_name_H-M   'P 1'
#
loop_
_entity.id
_entity.type
_entity.pdbx_description
1 polymer ?
#
loop_
_entity_poly.entity_id
_entity_poly.type
_entity_poly.pdbx_seq_one_letter_code
_entity_poly.pdbx_strand_id
1 'polypeptide(L)'
;MKMKNLVIRSLSGAVYVAIFVGCILLGFQAFLILSLVLSILGIMEYIRLEEHRHGENSVSTFTFYSCLIVTACIMLMFGYLNAKFNLNFQYYPLPKSFYLIIGFVSAFLILTLYWVISLIHAVLSKSHNVLSNLSLSLTSLFYIVLPLLLLCSVYIILPTVAASGLILISLIAIWLNDTGAYIVGCSIGKHRLCERLSPKKSWEGFFGGMIFAMASTTAYAVIYDISVWQFCLYGAVISILATLGDLFESLLKRTADVKDSGKLIPGHGGILDRIDSLLFVAYAVFFMALLQ
;
A
#
# COMPACT_ATOMS: atom_id res chain seq x y z
N MET A 1 26.15 -15.05 -17.11
CA MET A 1 25.68 -13.85 -16.38
C MET A 1 24.16 -13.68 -16.40
N LYS A 2 23.46 -13.81 -17.53
CA LYS A 2 21.98 -13.67 -17.64
C LYS A 2 21.18 -14.69 -16.79
N MET A 3 21.55 -15.99 -16.81
CA MET A 3 20.85 -17.04 -16.03
C MET A 3 20.96 -16.85 -14.52
N LYS A 4 22.13 -16.47 -13.99
CA LYS A 4 22.33 -16.24 -12.56
C LYS A 4 21.46 -15.08 -12.04
N ASN A 5 21.31 -14.01 -12.82
CA ASN A 5 20.42 -12.90 -12.51
C ASN A 5 18.93 -13.29 -12.56
N LEU A 6 18.54 -14.17 -13.49
CA LEU A 6 17.16 -14.68 -13.56
C LEU A 6 16.81 -15.51 -12.32
N VAL A 7 17.68 -16.43 -11.91
CA VAL A 7 17.49 -17.25 -10.72
C VAL A 7 17.38 -16.39 -9.46
N ILE A 8 18.27 -15.38 -9.29
CA ILE A 8 18.21 -14.46 -8.14
C ILE A 8 16.88 -13.71 -8.14
N ARG A 9 16.42 -13.21 -9.28
CA ARG A 9 15.13 -12.53 -9.40
C ARG A 9 13.97 -13.44 -9.03
N SER A 10 13.89 -14.64 -9.62
CA SER A 10 12.80 -15.58 -9.32
C SER A 10 12.78 -15.97 -7.83
N LEU A 11 13.94 -16.20 -7.22
CA LEU A 11 14.03 -16.57 -5.80
C LEU A 11 13.61 -15.42 -4.89
N SER A 12 14.13 -14.21 -5.11
CA SER A 12 13.76 -13.04 -4.30
C SER A 12 12.27 -12.69 -4.41
N GLY A 13 11.69 -12.81 -5.62
CA GLY A 13 10.25 -12.64 -5.82
C GLY A 13 9.41 -13.70 -5.10
N ALA A 14 9.83 -14.98 -5.18
CA ALA A 14 9.14 -16.07 -4.49
C ALA A 14 9.18 -15.89 -2.95
N VAL A 15 10.33 -15.49 -2.40
CA VAL A 15 10.49 -15.20 -0.97
C VAL A 15 9.60 -14.04 -0.54
N TYR A 16 9.58 -12.95 -1.31
CA TYR A 16 8.70 -11.81 -1.04
C TYR A 16 7.22 -12.22 -1.00
N VAL A 17 6.75 -12.94 -2.03
CA VAL A 17 5.36 -13.43 -2.10
C VAL A 17 5.05 -14.37 -0.95
N ALA A 18 5.96 -15.29 -0.61
CA ALA A 18 5.76 -16.24 0.48
C ALA A 18 5.63 -15.54 1.84
N ILE A 19 6.47 -14.53 2.12
CA ILE A 19 6.39 -13.73 3.35
C ILE A 19 5.06 -12.98 3.39
N PHE A 20 4.68 -12.33 2.28
CA PHE A 20 3.47 -11.52 2.22
C PHE A 20 2.21 -12.37 2.43
N VAL A 21 2.08 -13.45 1.67
CA VAL A 21 0.96 -14.40 1.79
C VAL A 21 0.96 -15.08 3.16
N GLY A 22 2.13 -15.49 3.65
CA GLY A 22 2.27 -16.09 4.98
C GLY A 22 1.78 -15.17 6.10
N CYS A 23 2.16 -13.90 6.10
CA CYS A 23 1.70 -12.92 7.09
C CYS A 23 0.18 -12.67 7.00
N ILE A 24 -0.40 -12.66 5.79
CA ILE A 24 -1.86 -12.54 5.61
C ILE A 24 -2.57 -13.75 6.24
N LEU A 25 -2.10 -14.96 5.98
CA LEU A 25 -2.73 -16.17 6.50
C LEU A 25 -2.56 -16.37 8.00
N LEU A 26 -1.45 -15.89 8.60
CA LEU A 26 -1.21 -15.89 10.04
C LEU A 26 -2.08 -14.89 10.80
N GLY A 27 -2.74 -13.95 10.09
CA GLY A 27 -3.73 -13.04 10.64
C GLY A 27 -3.17 -11.70 11.12
N PHE A 28 -3.96 -11.00 11.94
CA PHE A 28 -3.75 -9.59 12.28
C PHE A 28 -2.34 -9.26 12.79
N GLN A 29 -1.81 -10.00 13.78
CA GLN A 29 -0.53 -9.63 14.41
C GLN A 29 0.65 -9.73 13.42
N ALA A 30 0.70 -10.83 12.65
CA ALA A 30 1.74 -11.02 11.65
C ALA A 30 1.64 -9.96 10.54
N PHE A 31 0.40 -9.66 10.09
CA PHE A 31 0.17 -8.66 9.07
C PHE A 31 0.46 -7.23 9.56
N LEU A 32 0.18 -6.92 10.83
CA LEU A 32 0.53 -5.64 11.45
C LEU A 32 2.06 -5.43 11.49
N ILE A 33 2.81 -6.47 11.90
CA ILE A 33 4.28 -6.41 11.90
C ILE A 33 4.81 -6.20 10.48
N LEU A 34 4.28 -6.94 9.51
CA LEU A 34 4.64 -6.76 8.10
C LEU A 34 4.35 -5.33 7.64
N SER A 35 3.15 -4.81 7.94
CA SER A 35 2.73 -3.45 7.57
C SER A 35 3.61 -2.38 8.21
N LEU A 36 4.04 -2.57 9.46
CA LEU A 36 5.01 -1.67 10.12
C LEU A 36 6.35 -1.68 9.38
N VAL A 37 6.88 -2.87 9.07
CA VAL A 37 8.15 -2.99 8.34
C VAL A 37 8.06 -2.36 6.96
N LEU A 38 6.99 -2.64 6.20
CA LEU A 38 6.76 -2.06 4.88
C LEU A 38 6.62 -0.54 4.94
N SER A 39 5.93 0.00 5.97
CA SER A 39 5.80 1.44 6.18
C SER A 39 7.16 2.10 6.42
N ILE A 40 7.97 1.54 7.31
CA ILE A 40 9.31 2.06 7.63
C ILE A 40 10.21 2.05 6.37
N LEU A 41 10.29 0.91 5.69
CA LEU A 41 11.11 0.76 4.49
C LEU A 41 10.61 1.64 3.34
N GLY A 42 9.29 1.73 3.14
CA GLY A 42 8.68 2.59 2.14
C GLY A 42 8.95 4.08 2.40
N ILE A 43 8.85 4.53 3.66
CA ILE A 43 9.20 5.91 4.05
C ILE A 43 10.68 6.19 3.79
N MET A 44 11.57 5.26 4.13
CA MET A 44 13.00 5.42 3.88
C MET A 44 13.32 5.51 2.38
N GLU A 45 12.65 4.72 1.53
CA GLU A 45 12.80 4.82 0.08
C GLU A 45 12.23 6.12 -0.46
N TYR A 46 11.06 6.56 0.03
CA TYR A 46 10.46 7.83 -0.39
C TYR A 46 11.33 9.04 -0.01
N ILE A 47 11.92 9.03 1.19
CA ILE A 47 12.88 10.06 1.61
C ILE A 47 14.09 10.11 0.68
N ARG A 48 14.65 8.95 0.30
CA ARG A 48 15.77 8.89 -0.67
C ARG A 48 15.38 9.47 -2.04
N LEU A 49 14.15 9.21 -2.51
CA LEU A 49 13.66 9.81 -3.75
C LEU A 49 13.62 11.35 -3.66
N GLU A 50 13.18 11.90 -2.53
CA GLU A 50 13.17 13.35 -2.31
C GLU A 50 14.59 13.94 -2.19
N GLU A 51 15.53 13.21 -1.57
CA GLU A 51 16.95 13.61 -1.53
C GLU A 51 17.60 13.59 -2.91
N HIS A 52 17.24 12.64 -3.77
CA HIS A 52 17.67 12.64 -5.18
C HIS A 52 17.12 13.85 -5.94
N ARG A 53 15.91 14.28 -5.62
CA ARG A 53 15.24 15.42 -6.28
C ARG A 53 15.80 16.78 -5.85
N HIS A 54 16.10 16.96 -4.57
CA HIS A 54 16.44 18.26 -3.96
C HIS A 54 17.88 18.39 -3.50
N GLY A 55 18.68 17.34 -3.65
CA GLY A 55 20.06 17.25 -3.20
C GLY A 55 20.22 16.51 -1.88
N GLU A 56 21.43 15.99 -1.62
CA GLU A 56 21.77 15.29 -0.39
C GLU A 56 21.50 16.19 0.84
N ASN A 57 20.97 15.59 1.91
CA ASN A 57 20.60 16.29 3.15
C ASN A 57 19.47 17.35 2.99
N SER A 58 18.70 17.31 1.92
CA SER A 58 17.53 18.18 1.74
C SER A 58 16.41 17.88 2.74
N VAL A 59 16.33 16.64 3.21
CA VAL A 59 15.36 16.20 4.22
C VAL A 59 15.92 16.44 5.62
N SER A 60 15.16 17.16 6.45
CA SER A 60 15.59 17.43 7.81
C SER A 60 15.61 16.17 8.66
N THR A 61 16.60 16.06 9.56
CA THR A 61 16.70 14.97 10.54
C THR A 61 15.43 14.83 11.38
N PHE A 62 14.80 15.95 11.73
CA PHE A 62 13.51 15.97 12.42
C PHE A 62 12.42 15.29 11.60
N THR A 63 12.25 15.64 10.32
CA THR A 63 11.26 15.04 9.43
C THR A 63 11.46 13.54 9.31
N PHE A 64 12.71 13.09 9.12
CA PHE A 64 13.06 11.69 9.04
C PHE A 64 12.59 10.89 10.27
N TYR A 65 13.10 11.25 11.46
CA TYR A 65 12.80 10.49 12.67
C TYR A 65 11.34 10.66 13.12
N SER A 66 10.74 11.82 12.96
CA SER A 66 9.35 12.04 13.37
C SER A 66 8.37 11.24 12.54
N CYS A 67 8.56 11.10 11.23
CA CYS A 67 7.75 10.21 10.40
C CYS A 67 7.80 8.75 10.87
N LEU A 68 9.00 8.25 11.19
CA LEU A 68 9.17 6.87 11.67
C LEU A 68 8.52 6.64 13.04
N ILE A 69 8.72 7.59 13.97
CA ILE A 69 8.14 7.51 15.32
C ILE A 69 6.61 7.53 15.26
N VAL A 70 6.03 8.46 14.51
CA VAL A 70 4.55 8.56 14.37
C VAL A 70 3.98 7.31 13.73
N THR A 71 4.64 6.76 12.71
CA THR A 71 4.25 5.49 12.09
C THR A 71 4.23 4.36 13.11
N ALA A 72 5.30 4.21 13.89
CA ALA A 72 5.39 3.20 14.92
C ALA A 72 4.31 3.38 16.00
N CYS A 73 4.08 4.62 16.47
CA CYS A 73 3.03 4.93 17.46
C CYS A 73 1.64 4.54 16.97
N ILE A 74 1.28 4.88 15.72
CA ILE A 74 -0.04 4.55 15.15
C ILE A 74 -0.20 3.03 15.03
N MET A 75 0.78 2.33 14.48
CA MET A 75 0.71 0.87 14.31
C MET A 75 0.67 0.12 15.64
N LEU A 76 1.47 0.53 16.63
CA LEU A 76 1.45 -0.07 17.98
C LEU A 76 0.13 0.19 18.70
N MET A 77 -0.44 1.38 18.53
CA MET A 77 -1.75 1.71 19.07
C MET A 77 -2.84 0.80 18.48
N PHE A 78 -2.86 0.58 17.17
CA PHE A 78 -3.79 -0.36 16.55
C PHE A 78 -3.58 -1.79 17.05
N GLY A 79 -2.33 -2.23 17.23
CA GLY A 79 -2.00 -3.51 17.84
C GLY A 79 -2.56 -3.65 19.26
N TYR A 80 -2.39 -2.61 20.08
CA TYR A 80 -2.91 -2.56 21.44
C TYR A 80 -4.45 -2.61 21.49
N LEU A 81 -5.12 -1.83 20.64
CA LEU A 81 -6.58 -1.81 20.57
C LEU A 81 -7.15 -3.17 20.15
N ASN A 82 -6.54 -3.83 19.18
CA ASN A 82 -6.93 -5.19 18.80
C ASN A 82 -6.71 -6.21 19.94
N ALA A 83 -5.58 -6.14 20.63
CA ALA A 83 -5.32 -7.00 21.79
C ALA A 83 -6.36 -6.77 22.89
N LYS A 84 -6.70 -5.51 23.21
CA LYS A 84 -7.74 -5.16 24.17
C LYS A 84 -9.13 -5.63 23.75
N PHE A 85 -9.45 -5.51 22.45
CA PHE A 85 -10.70 -6.06 21.91
C PHE A 85 -10.82 -7.55 22.20
N ASN A 86 -9.80 -8.35 21.87
CA ASN A 86 -9.81 -9.79 22.07
C ASN A 86 -9.92 -10.17 23.57
N LEU A 87 -9.28 -9.43 24.47
CA LEU A 87 -9.34 -9.64 25.91
C LEU A 87 -10.68 -9.23 26.53
N ASN A 88 -11.19 -8.05 26.17
CA ASN A 88 -12.41 -7.50 26.76
C ASN A 88 -13.69 -8.15 26.23
N PHE A 89 -13.68 -8.72 25.01
CA PHE A 89 -14.82 -9.47 24.48
C PHE A 89 -15.29 -10.60 25.40
N GLN A 90 -14.37 -11.12 26.23
CA GLN A 90 -14.68 -12.17 27.19
C GLN A 90 -15.44 -11.65 28.42
N TYR A 91 -15.28 -10.36 28.80
CA TYR A 91 -15.83 -9.79 30.05
C TYR A 91 -16.87 -8.69 29.82
N TYR A 92 -16.69 -7.86 28.77
CA TYR A 92 -17.58 -6.75 28.43
C TYR A 92 -17.66 -6.60 26.92
N PRO A 93 -18.72 -7.11 26.26
CA PRO A 93 -18.82 -7.11 24.81
C PRO A 93 -19.18 -5.71 24.28
N LEU A 94 -18.19 -4.85 24.09
CA LEU A 94 -18.36 -3.66 23.28
C LEU A 94 -18.34 -4.05 21.79
N PRO A 95 -19.17 -3.41 20.94
CA PRO A 95 -19.21 -3.75 19.51
C PRO A 95 -17.85 -3.46 18.85
N LYS A 96 -17.48 -4.29 17.87
CA LYS A 96 -16.22 -4.12 17.11
C LYS A 96 -16.06 -2.72 16.51
N SER A 97 -17.17 -2.12 16.06
CA SER A 97 -17.22 -0.76 15.54
C SER A 97 -16.69 0.28 16.53
N PHE A 98 -16.88 0.07 17.83
CA PHE A 98 -16.39 0.99 18.88
C PHE A 98 -14.85 1.03 18.92
N TYR A 99 -14.19 -0.12 18.85
CA TYR A 99 -12.72 -0.19 18.84
C TYR A 99 -12.15 0.36 17.54
N LEU A 100 -12.83 0.13 16.42
CA LEU A 100 -12.46 0.69 15.14
C LEU A 100 -12.56 2.22 15.16
N ILE A 101 -13.65 2.77 15.67
CA ILE A 101 -13.85 4.23 15.81
C ILE A 101 -12.76 4.82 16.70
N ILE A 102 -12.51 4.23 17.88
CA ILE A 102 -11.43 4.70 18.78
C ILE A 102 -10.08 4.65 18.06
N GLY A 103 -9.81 3.59 17.31
CA GLY A 103 -8.58 3.44 16.53
C GLY A 103 -8.41 4.56 15.52
N PHE A 104 -9.42 4.86 14.72
CA PHE A 104 -9.35 5.94 13.74
C PHE A 104 -9.33 7.33 14.38
N VAL A 105 -10.11 7.57 15.43
CA VAL A 105 -10.11 8.86 16.14
C VAL A 105 -8.73 9.12 16.77
N SER A 106 -8.15 8.13 17.45
CA SER A 106 -6.82 8.29 18.04
C SER A 106 -5.70 8.42 17.00
N ALA A 107 -5.78 7.68 15.87
CA ALA A 107 -4.86 7.88 14.75
C ALA A 107 -4.98 9.29 14.17
N PHE A 108 -6.21 9.79 13.98
CA PHE A 108 -6.47 11.16 13.52
C PHE A 108 -5.89 12.20 14.48
N LEU A 109 -6.07 12.02 15.78
CA LEU A 109 -5.51 12.94 16.81
C LEU A 109 -3.97 12.92 16.78
N ILE A 110 -3.34 11.74 16.65
CA ILE A 110 -1.87 11.61 16.55
C ILE A 110 -1.38 12.32 15.28
N LEU A 111 -2.03 12.12 14.14
CA LEU A 111 -1.68 12.75 12.88
C LEU A 111 -1.85 14.27 12.94
N THR A 112 -2.93 14.75 13.56
CA THR A 112 -3.18 16.19 13.73
C THR A 112 -2.13 16.84 14.65
N LEU A 113 -1.80 16.20 15.76
CA LEU A 113 -0.74 16.67 16.67
C LEU A 113 0.61 16.69 15.96
N TYR A 114 0.94 15.63 15.24
CA TYR A 114 2.15 15.56 14.45
C TYR A 114 2.23 16.69 13.41
N TRP A 115 1.12 16.97 12.72
CA TRP A 115 1.07 18.04 11.73
C TRP A 115 1.30 19.41 12.36
N VAL A 116 0.67 19.69 13.52
CA VAL A 116 0.89 20.94 14.28
C VAL A 116 2.37 21.07 14.69
N ILE A 117 2.97 20.00 15.23
CA ILE A 117 4.38 19.99 15.61
C ILE A 117 5.29 20.24 14.37
N SER A 118 4.96 19.64 13.22
CA SER A 118 5.69 19.84 11.96
C SER A 118 5.58 21.27 11.46
N LEU A 119 4.41 21.93 11.61
CA LEU A 119 4.24 23.35 11.30
C LEU A 119 5.08 24.25 12.23
N ILE A 120 5.07 23.99 13.54
CA ILE A 120 5.90 24.74 14.50
C ILE A 120 7.39 24.58 14.14
N HIS A 121 7.83 23.33 13.88
CA HIS A 121 9.21 23.08 13.43
C HIS A 121 9.52 23.82 12.13
N ALA A 122 8.60 23.86 11.18
CA ALA A 122 8.75 24.56 9.92
C ALA A 122 8.96 26.08 10.13
N VAL A 123 8.21 26.70 11.04
CA VAL A 123 8.37 28.14 11.36
C VAL A 123 9.69 28.44 12.05
N LEU A 124 10.13 27.53 12.93
CA LEU A 124 11.37 27.71 13.70
C LEU A 124 12.64 27.31 12.91
N SER A 125 12.48 26.51 11.87
CA SER A 125 13.59 26.01 11.04
C SER A 125 14.16 27.10 10.14
N LYS A 126 15.47 27.16 10.04
CA LYS A 126 16.19 28.01 9.07
C LYS A 126 16.46 27.32 7.73
N SER A 127 15.86 26.14 7.50
CA SER A 127 16.04 25.37 6.27
C SER A 127 15.33 26.02 5.08
N HIS A 128 15.96 26.00 3.90
CA HIS A 128 15.34 26.48 2.67
C HIS A 128 14.26 25.50 2.13
N ASN A 129 14.27 24.22 2.57
CA ASN A 129 13.39 23.15 2.04
C ASN A 129 12.20 22.84 2.97
N VAL A 130 11.71 23.84 3.71
CA VAL A 130 10.66 23.63 4.73
C VAL A 130 9.38 23.07 4.13
N LEU A 131 8.90 23.64 3.03
CA LEU A 131 7.66 23.19 2.38
C LEU A 131 7.80 21.78 1.78
N SER A 132 8.98 21.44 1.23
CA SER A 132 9.28 20.10 0.74
C SER A 132 9.23 19.08 1.89
N ASN A 133 9.82 19.40 3.05
CA ASN A 133 9.79 18.53 4.23
C ASN A 133 8.36 18.34 4.78
N LEU A 134 7.52 19.38 4.77
CA LEU A 134 6.10 19.26 5.16
C LEU A 134 5.34 18.37 4.18
N SER A 135 5.51 18.58 2.87
CA SER A 135 4.84 17.77 1.86
C SER A 135 5.29 16.31 1.93
N LEU A 136 6.57 16.05 2.16
CA LEU A 136 7.13 14.72 2.36
C LEU A 136 6.49 14.03 3.57
N SER A 137 6.37 14.72 4.68
CA SER A 137 5.74 14.19 5.90
C SER A 137 4.30 13.74 5.64
N LEU A 138 3.49 14.61 5.03
CA LEU A 138 2.10 14.31 4.73
C LEU A 138 1.98 13.17 3.71
N THR A 139 2.73 13.26 2.61
CA THR A 139 2.69 12.22 1.57
C THR A 139 3.11 10.86 2.13
N SER A 140 4.18 10.79 2.94
CA SER A 140 4.60 9.53 3.59
C SER A 140 3.48 8.90 4.41
N LEU A 141 2.78 9.69 5.21
CA LEU A 141 1.72 9.20 6.09
C LEU A 141 0.46 8.80 5.31
N PHE A 142 0.01 9.63 4.37
CA PHE A 142 -1.22 9.36 3.62
C PHE A 142 -1.05 8.37 2.47
N TYR A 143 0.12 8.34 1.84
CA TYR A 143 0.38 7.44 0.72
C TYR A 143 0.86 6.06 1.16
N ILE A 144 1.68 5.96 2.24
CA ILE A 144 2.29 4.69 2.65
C ILE A 144 1.62 4.13 3.91
N VAL A 145 1.53 4.92 4.99
CA VAL A 145 1.10 4.42 6.30
C VAL A 145 -0.40 4.17 6.35
N LEU A 146 -1.20 5.14 5.91
CA LEU A 146 -2.66 5.04 5.97
C LEU A 146 -3.21 3.84 5.18
N PRO A 147 -2.79 3.57 3.93
CA PRO A 147 -3.26 2.38 3.21
C PRO A 147 -2.95 1.07 3.92
N LEU A 148 -1.73 0.92 4.46
CA LEU A 148 -1.35 -0.28 5.19
C LEU A 148 -2.13 -0.42 6.51
N LEU A 149 -2.45 0.69 7.18
CA LEU A 149 -3.33 0.72 8.35
C LEU A 149 -4.77 0.30 7.99
N LEU A 150 -5.29 0.78 6.85
CA LEU A 150 -6.60 0.37 6.35
C LEU A 150 -6.66 -1.14 6.09
N LEU A 151 -5.62 -1.74 5.51
CA LEU A 151 -5.54 -3.20 5.35
C LEU A 151 -5.51 -3.94 6.69
N CYS A 152 -4.79 -3.43 7.70
CA CYS A 152 -4.81 -4.00 9.04
C CYS A 152 -6.21 -3.93 9.68
N SER A 153 -6.96 -2.84 9.44
CA SER A 153 -8.30 -2.67 10.01
C SER A 153 -9.34 -3.64 9.44
N VAL A 154 -9.10 -4.22 8.26
CA VAL A 154 -9.94 -5.28 7.69
C VAL A 154 -10.08 -6.48 8.64
N TYR A 155 -9.00 -6.84 9.36
CA TYR A 155 -9.04 -7.91 10.38
C TYR A 155 -9.84 -7.55 11.64
N ILE A 156 -10.09 -6.26 11.88
CA ILE A 156 -10.95 -5.82 12.97
C ILE A 156 -12.42 -5.87 12.52
N ILE A 157 -12.69 -5.56 11.25
CA ILE A 157 -14.03 -5.55 10.67
C ILE A 157 -14.53 -6.98 10.44
N LEU A 158 -13.75 -7.82 9.77
CA LEU A 158 -14.11 -9.16 9.34
C LEU A 158 -13.45 -10.24 10.21
N PRO A 159 -14.04 -11.45 10.30
CA PRO A 159 -13.35 -12.62 10.81
C PRO A 159 -12.04 -12.89 10.07
N THR A 160 -11.02 -13.40 10.75
CA THR A 160 -9.67 -13.58 10.21
C THR A 160 -9.64 -14.27 8.84
N VAL A 161 -10.44 -15.34 8.67
CA VAL A 161 -10.51 -16.10 7.40
C VAL A 161 -11.06 -15.23 6.26
N ALA A 162 -12.15 -14.50 6.51
CA ALA A 162 -12.75 -13.60 5.51
C ALA A 162 -11.82 -12.41 5.20
N ALA A 163 -11.19 -11.82 6.21
CA ALA A 163 -10.21 -10.74 6.06
C ALA A 163 -9.02 -11.20 5.19
N SER A 164 -8.43 -12.36 5.52
CA SER A 164 -7.34 -12.94 4.73
C SER A 164 -7.78 -13.24 3.30
N GLY A 165 -8.98 -13.80 3.10
CA GLY A 165 -9.55 -14.08 1.79
C GLY A 165 -9.72 -12.82 0.95
N LEU A 166 -10.27 -11.74 1.52
CA LEU A 166 -10.50 -10.47 0.83
C LEU A 166 -9.15 -9.81 0.44
N ILE A 167 -8.16 -9.80 1.33
CA ILE A 167 -6.84 -9.25 1.02
C ILE A 167 -6.13 -10.09 -0.05
N LEU A 168 -6.19 -11.43 0.05
CA LEU A 168 -5.57 -12.33 -0.93
C LEU A 168 -6.19 -12.20 -2.31
N ILE A 169 -7.54 -12.18 -2.43
CA ILE A 169 -8.16 -12.03 -3.75
C ILE A 169 -7.84 -10.67 -4.36
N SER A 170 -7.68 -9.63 -3.55
CA SER A 170 -7.26 -8.32 -4.04
C SER A 170 -5.84 -8.33 -4.60
N LEU A 171 -4.90 -9.02 -3.94
CA LEU A 171 -3.55 -9.22 -4.46
C LEU A 171 -3.53 -10.03 -5.76
N ILE A 172 -4.29 -11.12 -5.80
CA ILE A 172 -4.43 -11.93 -7.02
C ILE A 172 -5.00 -11.10 -8.16
N ALA A 173 -6.02 -10.27 -7.88
CA ALA A 173 -6.61 -9.37 -8.86
C ALA A 173 -5.61 -8.33 -9.38
N ILE A 174 -4.74 -7.75 -8.53
CA ILE A 174 -3.64 -6.86 -8.95
C ILE A 174 -2.68 -7.60 -9.89
N TRP A 175 -2.21 -8.78 -9.50
CA TRP A 175 -1.26 -9.54 -10.31
C TRP A 175 -1.85 -9.99 -11.66
N LEU A 176 -3.12 -10.37 -11.66
CA LEU A 176 -3.83 -10.73 -12.90
C LEU A 176 -4.13 -9.50 -13.76
N ASN A 177 -4.44 -8.36 -13.15
CA ASN A 177 -4.53 -7.08 -13.84
C ASN A 177 -3.24 -6.75 -14.59
N ASP A 178 -2.09 -6.84 -13.93
CA ASP A 178 -0.79 -6.53 -14.53
C ASP A 178 -0.44 -7.52 -15.64
N THR A 179 -0.72 -8.81 -15.42
CA THR A 179 -0.51 -9.85 -16.41
C THR A 179 -1.40 -9.66 -17.63
N GLY A 180 -2.70 -9.41 -17.42
CA GLY A 180 -3.66 -9.15 -18.50
C GLY A 180 -3.33 -7.87 -19.27
N ALA A 181 -2.94 -6.81 -18.55
CA ALA A 181 -2.51 -5.55 -19.15
C ALA A 181 -1.26 -5.72 -20.02
N TYR A 182 -0.32 -6.55 -19.57
CA TYR A 182 0.88 -6.86 -20.34
C TYR A 182 0.56 -7.68 -21.61
N ILE A 183 -0.22 -8.77 -21.49
CA ILE A 183 -0.56 -9.65 -22.61
C ILE A 183 -1.32 -8.87 -23.68
N VAL A 184 -2.39 -8.17 -23.30
CA VAL A 184 -3.24 -7.42 -24.24
C VAL A 184 -2.50 -6.21 -24.80
N GLY A 185 -1.77 -5.48 -23.95
CA GLY A 185 -0.98 -4.32 -24.36
C GLY A 185 0.11 -4.65 -25.35
N CYS A 186 0.78 -5.81 -25.20
CA CYS A 186 1.78 -6.29 -26.18
C CYS A 186 1.15 -6.77 -27.48
N SER A 187 -0.06 -7.35 -27.45
CA SER A 187 -0.72 -7.93 -28.61
C SER A 187 -1.42 -6.90 -29.49
N ILE A 188 -2.17 -5.99 -28.88
CA ILE A 188 -3.05 -5.04 -29.62
C ILE A 188 -2.91 -3.58 -29.17
N GLY A 189 -2.01 -3.26 -28.23
CA GLY A 189 -1.85 -1.93 -27.68
C GLY A 189 -1.38 -0.90 -28.72
N LYS A 190 -2.22 0.07 -29.03
CA LYS A 190 -1.97 1.15 -30.01
C LYS A 190 -1.97 2.52 -29.34
N HIS A 191 -2.92 2.78 -28.42
CA HIS A 191 -3.13 4.08 -27.81
C HIS A 191 -2.43 4.13 -26.44
N ARG A 192 -1.49 5.06 -26.29
CA ARG A 192 -0.71 5.18 -25.03
C ARG A 192 -1.59 5.75 -23.92
N LEU A 193 -1.48 5.15 -22.71
CA LEU A 193 -2.25 5.56 -21.53
C LEU A 193 -1.68 6.85 -20.92
N CYS A 194 -0.34 6.88 -20.71
CA CYS A 194 0.37 8.04 -20.16
C CYS A 194 1.84 8.02 -20.60
N GLU A 195 2.14 8.64 -21.76
CA GLU A 195 3.49 8.61 -22.37
C GLU A 195 4.56 9.21 -21.46
N ARG A 196 4.22 10.29 -20.74
CA ARG A 196 5.15 11.01 -19.86
C ARG A 196 5.68 10.16 -18.73
N LEU A 197 4.86 9.31 -18.12
CA LEU A 197 5.19 8.53 -16.92
C LEU A 197 5.60 7.10 -17.28
N SER A 198 4.79 6.44 -18.11
CA SER A 198 4.97 5.05 -18.50
C SER A 198 4.66 4.86 -19.98
N PRO A 199 5.64 5.06 -20.89
CA PRO A 199 5.43 5.03 -22.34
C PRO A 199 5.03 3.66 -22.89
N LYS A 200 5.12 2.60 -22.11
CA LYS A 200 4.75 1.24 -22.51
C LYS A 200 3.31 0.88 -22.21
N LYS A 201 2.61 1.61 -21.30
CA LYS A 201 1.21 1.36 -20.96
C LYS A 201 0.28 1.85 -22.07
N SER A 202 -0.74 1.05 -22.40
CA SER A 202 -1.77 1.37 -23.41
C SER A 202 -3.18 1.24 -22.81
N TRP A 203 -4.15 1.95 -23.42
CA TRP A 203 -5.55 1.85 -23.05
C TRP A 203 -6.11 0.44 -23.26
N GLU A 204 -5.73 -0.21 -24.36
CA GLU A 204 -6.13 -1.59 -24.65
C GLU A 204 -5.60 -2.54 -23.57
N GLY A 205 -4.34 -2.35 -23.14
CA GLY A 205 -3.77 -3.09 -22.03
C GLY A 205 -4.53 -2.85 -20.74
N PHE A 206 -4.88 -1.60 -20.41
CA PHE A 206 -5.66 -1.26 -19.23
C PHE A 206 -7.01 -2.00 -19.20
N PHE A 207 -7.79 -1.97 -20.30
CA PHE A 207 -9.06 -2.71 -20.37
C PHE A 207 -8.86 -4.23 -20.33
N GLY A 208 -7.78 -4.74 -20.93
CA GLY A 208 -7.40 -6.14 -20.82
C GLY A 208 -7.14 -6.55 -19.36
N GLY A 209 -6.34 -5.77 -18.64
CA GLY A 209 -6.09 -5.99 -17.21
C GLY A 209 -7.37 -5.94 -16.38
N MET A 210 -8.25 -4.97 -16.65
CA MET A 210 -9.55 -4.84 -15.98
C MET A 210 -10.40 -6.10 -16.12
N ILE A 211 -10.48 -6.70 -17.31
CA ILE A 211 -11.23 -7.94 -17.55
C ILE A 211 -10.65 -9.07 -16.68
N PHE A 212 -9.33 -9.20 -16.58
CA PHE A 212 -8.68 -10.23 -15.77
C PHE A 212 -8.93 -10.01 -14.26
N ALA A 213 -8.87 -8.77 -13.79
CA ALA A 213 -9.19 -8.45 -12.40
C ALA A 213 -10.65 -8.74 -12.07
N MET A 214 -11.59 -8.32 -12.91
CA MET A 214 -13.02 -8.61 -12.76
C MET A 214 -13.29 -10.11 -12.77
N ALA A 215 -12.68 -10.86 -13.69
CA ALA A 215 -12.86 -12.31 -13.76
C ALA A 215 -12.39 -13.01 -12.48
N SER A 216 -11.25 -12.61 -11.92
CA SER A 216 -10.71 -13.22 -10.71
C SER A 216 -11.57 -12.95 -9.47
N THR A 217 -12.01 -11.71 -9.28
CA THR A 217 -12.88 -11.35 -8.15
C THR A 217 -14.27 -11.96 -8.29
N THR A 218 -14.82 -12.03 -9.51
CA THR A 218 -16.08 -12.71 -9.81
C THR A 218 -16.00 -14.21 -9.54
N ALA A 219 -14.91 -14.87 -9.96
CA ALA A 219 -14.69 -16.28 -9.66
C ALA A 219 -14.62 -16.54 -8.15
N TYR A 220 -13.96 -15.68 -7.40
CA TYR A 220 -13.94 -15.74 -5.93
C TYR A 220 -15.35 -15.64 -5.35
N ALA A 221 -16.18 -14.72 -5.84
CA ALA A 221 -17.55 -14.54 -5.38
C ALA A 221 -18.42 -15.77 -5.64
N VAL A 222 -18.27 -16.42 -6.80
CA VAL A 222 -18.98 -17.66 -7.13
C VAL A 222 -18.55 -18.82 -6.22
N ILE A 223 -17.23 -18.97 -5.94
CA ILE A 223 -16.71 -20.04 -5.09
C ILE A 223 -17.22 -19.93 -3.65
N TYR A 224 -17.33 -18.70 -3.11
CA TYR A 224 -17.75 -18.46 -1.72
C TYR A 224 -19.23 -18.13 -1.55
N ASP A 225 -20.04 -18.24 -2.62
CA ASP A 225 -21.49 -17.96 -2.66
C ASP A 225 -21.83 -16.57 -2.10
N ILE A 226 -21.08 -15.55 -2.54
CA ILE A 226 -21.28 -14.16 -2.19
C ILE A 226 -21.69 -13.33 -3.40
N SER A 227 -22.05 -12.05 -3.21
CA SER A 227 -22.61 -11.20 -4.26
C SER A 227 -21.67 -11.04 -5.47
N VAL A 228 -21.96 -11.77 -6.55
CA VAL A 228 -21.20 -11.76 -7.82
C VAL A 228 -21.10 -10.35 -8.41
N TRP A 229 -22.19 -9.58 -8.38
CA TRP A 229 -22.23 -8.24 -8.92
C TRP A 229 -21.29 -7.27 -8.17
N GLN A 230 -21.30 -7.33 -6.84
CA GLN A 230 -20.42 -6.49 -6.02
C GLN A 230 -18.95 -6.81 -6.28
N PHE A 231 -18.57 -8.08 -6.38
CA PHE A 231 -17.20 -8.48 -6.64
C PHE A 231 -16.76 -8.24 -8.08
N CYS A 232 -17.67 -8.27 -9.05
CA CYS A 232 -17.39 -7.85 -10.43
C CYS A 232 -17.04 -6.35 -10.47
N LEU A 233 -17.83 -5.49 -9.85
CA LEU A 233 -17.52 -4.05 -9.70
C LEU A 233 -16.24 -3.82 -8.90
N TYR A 234 -16.02 -4.57 -7.85
CA TYR A 234 -14.82 -4.52 -7.04
C TYR A 234 -13.56 -4.78 -7.87
N GLY A 235 -13.57 -5.79 -8.75
CA GLY A 235 -12.46 -6.05 -9.67
C GLY A 235 -12.16 -4.90 -10.62
N ALA A 236 -13.20 -4.22 -11.13
CA ALA A 236 -13.03 -3.01 -11.94
C ALA A 236 -12.37 -1.87 -11.16
N VAL A 237 -12.82 -1.65 -9.92
CA VAL A 237 -12.22 -0.63 -9.02
C VAL A 237 -10.77 -0.97 -8.70
N ILE A 238 -10.45 -2.24 -8.41
CA ILE A 238 -9.06 -2.68 -8.21
C ILE A 238 -8.20 -2.33 -9.43
N SER A 239 -8.65 -2.64 -10.64
CA SER A 239 -7.88 -2.35 -11.86
C SER A 239 -7.57 -0.86 -12.03
N ILE A 240 -8.57 0.01 -11.79
CA ILE A 240 -8.39 1.46 -11.85
C ILE A 240 -7.37 1.92 -10.81
N LEU A 241 -7.55 1.52 -9.55
CA LEU A 241 -6.69 1.94 -8.45
C LEU A 241 -5.27 1.38 -8.56
N ALA A 242 -5.11 0.11 -8.97
CA ALA A 242 -3.79 -0.48 -9.22
C ALA A 242 -3.03 0.26 -10.31
N THR A 243 -3.70 0.60 -11.41
CA THR A 243 -3.11 1.38 -12.50
C THR A 243 -2.71 2.78 -12.05
N LEU A 244 -3.54 3.46 -11.25
CA LEU A 244 -3.23 4.77 -10.69
C LEU A 244 -2.07 4.71 -9.70
N GLY A 245 -1.97 3.68 -8.86
CA GLY A 245 -0.89 3.47 -7.91
C GLY A 245 0.47 3.35 -8.60
N ASP A 246 0.59 2.47 -9.61
CA ASP A 246 1.81 2.33 -10.41
C ASP A 246 2.15 3.63 -11.19
N LEU A 247 1.15 4.34 -11.73
CA LEU A 247 1.41 5.64 -12.38
C LEU A 247 1.87 6.70 -11.39
N PHE A 248 1.34 6.71 -10.16
CA PHE A 248 1.78 7.64 -9.12
C PHE A 248 3.21 7.34 -8.66
N GLU A 249 3.54 6.08 -8.44
CA GLU A 249 4.92 5.67 -8.13
C GLU A 249 5.88 5.99 -9.29
N SER A 250 5.45 5.77 -10.54
CA SER A 250 6.19 6.18 -11.72
C SER A 250 6.42 7.70 -11.76
N LEU A 251 5.43 8.51 -11.35
CA LEU A 251 5.58 9.96 -11.22
C LEU A 251 6.68 10.31 -10.22
N LEU A 252 6.67 9.72 -9.02
CA LEU A 252 7.68 9.95 -7.98
C LEU A 252 9.09 9.62 -8.50
N LYS A 253 9.26 8.50 -9.18
CA LYS A 253 10.55 8.09 -9.77
C LYS A 253 11.02 9.06 -10.85
N ARG A 254 10.13 9.51 -11.75
CA ARG A 254 10.51 10.46 -12.82
C ARG A 254 10.85 11.85 -12.27
N THR A 255 10.17 12.31 -11.22
CA THR A 255 10.50 13.59 -10.58
C THR A 255 11.86 13.56 -9.85
N ALA A 256 12.32 12.38 -9.43
CA ALA A 256 13.64 12.16 -8.84
C ALA A 256 14.72 11.75 -9.87
N ASP A 257 14.37 11.70 -11.17
CA ASP A 257 15.23 11.26 -12.27
C ASP A 257 15.82 9.85 -12.08
N VAL A 258 15.06 8.96 -11.42
CA VAL A 258 15.44 7.57 -11.21
C VAL A 258 14.46 6.61 -11.87
N LYS A 259 14.86 5.35 -12.01
CA LYS A 259 14.02 4.30 -12.58
C LYS A 259 13.37 3.42 -11.51
N ASP A 260 14.11 3.07 -10.48
CA ASP A 260 13.68 2.17 -9.40
C ASP A 260 13.69 2.97 -8.08
N SER A 261 12.72 2.73 -7.17
CA SER A 261 12.62 3.46 -5.91
C SER A 261 13.76 3.13 -4.93
N GLY A 262 14.36 1.96 -5.08
CA GLY A 262 15.43 1.48 -4.21
C GLY A 262 16.16 0.26 -4.79
N LYS A 263 17.02 -0.34 -3.96
CA LYS A 263 17.79 -1.55 -4.31
C LYS A 263 17.65 -2.65 -3.24
N LEU A 264 16.60 -2.57 -2.41
CA LEU A 264 16.46 -3.44 -1.24
C LEU A 264 16.22 -4.91 -1.66
N ILE A 265 15.41 -5.13 -2.70
CA ILE A 265 15.12 -6.49 -3.20
C ILE A 265 16.04 -6.78 -4.39
N PRO A 266 16.99 -7.72 -4.26
CA PRO A 266 17.94 -8.04 -5.33
C PRO A 266 17.24 -8.39 -6.64
N GLY A 267 17.49 -7.59 -7.69
CA GLY A 267 16.91 -7.76 -9.01
C GLY A 267 15.46 -7.33 -9.19
N HIS A 268 14.81 -6.81 -8.12
CA HIS A 268 13.41 -6.36 -8.14
C HIS A 268 13.20 -4.89 -7.77
N GLY A 269 14.25 -4.14 -7.45
CA GLY A 269 14.14 -2.73 -7.07
C GLY A 269 13.83 -2.51 -5.60
N GLY A 270 13.04 -1.48 -5.29
CA GLY A 270 12.65 -1.13 -3.94
C GLY A 270 11.39 -1.84 -3.44
N ILE A 271 11.05 -1.55 -2.18
CA ILE A 271 9.79 -1.98 -1.55
C ILE A 271 8.61 -1.22 -2.16
N LEU A 272 8.74 0.09 -2.40
CA LEU A 272 7.68 0.88 -3.03
C LEU A 272 7.33 0.35 -4.41
N ASP A 273 8.32 -0.08 -5.21
CA ASP A 273 8.10 -0.74 -6.51
C ASP A 273 7.26 -2.04 -6.42
N ARG A 274 7.04 -2.58 -5.22
CA ARG A 274 6.30 -3.84 -4.99
C ARG A 274 4.94 -3.65 -4.37
N ILE A 275 4.70 -2.53 -3.73
CA ILE A 275 3.43 -2.26 -3.03
C ILE A 275 2.67 -1.05 -3.62
N ASP A 276 3.20 -0.39 -4.63
CA ASP A 276 2.64 0.80 -5.27
C ASP A 276 1.15 0.67 -5.61
N SER A 277 0.80 -0.37 -6.34
CA SER A 277 -0.58 -0.72 -6.70
C SER A 277 -1.42 -1.07 -5.47
N LEU A 278 -0.84 -1.81 -4.51
CA LEU A 278 -1.52 -2.22 -3.30
C LEU A 278 -1.88 -1.03 -2.41
N LEU A 279 -1.03 0.00 -2.34
CA LEU A 279 -1.30 1.20 -1.54
C LEU A 279 -2.58 1.91 -1.98
N PHE A 280 -2.85 1.97 -3.28
CA PHE A 280 -4.11 2.54 -3.78
C PHE A 280 -5.28 1.58 -3.63
N VAL A 281 -5.08 0.30 -3.91
CA VAL A 281 -6.12 -0.75 -3.79
C VAL A 281 -6.57 -0.95 -2.35
N ALA A 282 -5.72 -0.67 -1.35
CA ALA A 282 -6.04 -0.77 0.07
C ALA A 282 -7.33 -0.03 0.47
N TYR A 283 -7.61 1.11 -0.16
CA TYR A 283 -8.85 1.86 0.06
C TYR A 283 -10.08 1.05 -0.40
N ALA A 284 -10.01 0.42 -1.58
CA ALA A 284 -11.10 -0.42 -2.08
C ALA A 284 -11.30 -1.68 -1.20
N VAL A 285 -10.21 -2.30 -0.73
CA VAL A 285 -10.27 -3.44 0.20
C VAL A 285 -11.01 -3.06 1.48
N PHE A 286 -10.64 -1.91 2.06
CA PHE A 286 -11.28 -1.40 3.27
C PHE A 286 -12.77 -1.12 3.08
N PHE A 287 -13.15 -0.40 2.01
CA PHE A 287 -14.55 -0.13 1.71
C PHE A 287 -15.33 -1.41 1.42
N MET A 288 -14.73 -2.38 0.72
CA MET A 288 -15.38 -3.67 0.47
C MET A 288 -15.60 -4.46 1.77
N ALA A 289 -14.67 -4.37 2.73
CA ALA A 289 -14.83 -4.98 4.05
C ALA A 289 -15.98 -4.36 4.86
N LEU A 290 -16.26 -3.06 4.69
CA LEU A 290 -17.38 -2.39 5.34
C LEU A 290 -18.74 -2.76 4.74
N LEU A 291 -18.78 -3.25 3.49
CA LEU A 291 -20.01 -3.65 2.80
C LEU A 291 -20.40 -5.11 3.05
N GLN A 292 -19.53 -5.91 3.66
CA GLN A 292 -19.76 -7.31 4.07
C GLN A 292 -20.19 -7.42 5.52
#